data_36e313016d71eba96bac287750e8009a
#
_entry.id   36e313016d71eba96bac287750e8009a
#
_cell.length_a   1.000
_cell.length_b   1.000
_cell.length_c   1.000
_cell.angle_alpha   90.00
_cell.angle_beta   90.00
_cell.angle_gamma   90.00
#
_symmetry.space_group_name_H-M   'P 1'
#
loop_
_entity.id
_entity.type
_entity.pdbx_description
1 polymer ?
#
loop_
_entity_poly.entity_id
_entity_poly.type
_entity_poly.pdbx_seq_one_letter_code
_entity_poly.pdbx_strand_id
1 'polypeptide(L)'
;MTLTTALAIVAVLVLVALAAHGLWSTSRALPRRAEADDVAAGALAERVEPTLGAEGALEAGVDAAQSGATRRTGARIDALIDAIASLALESPASGEMLLAHSPASRRAGSKPFLVEGLNADSGEWEAIALGQRYVELQAGVQLANRSGALNEIEYSEFVQKLQAFADAVNAVPDFPDMLDVVARARELDGFANPHDATLSVQLRANSVAWSVGYIQQCAARIGFVPRPLAGRLVLPAAEEGAPPVLALAFDPQAAMAALSEDATPPAVRELTLTLDVAQTPQAAEPFATWHTAIRALADDMDATAVDDEGRPLTPQHFATIHEELKKLYRALDARDMAAGTAVARRLFQ
;
A
#
# COMPACT_ATOMS: atom_id res chain seq x y z
N MET A 1 25.13 -48.28 -20.40
CA MET A 1 24.14 -47.21 -20.67
C MET A 1 24.87 -46.05 -21.29
N THR A 2 24.46 -45.63 -22.48
CA THR A 2 25.12 -44.51 -23.17
C THR A 2 24.64 -43.18 -22.52
N LEU A 3 25.51 -42.17 -22.53
CA LEU A 3 25.21 -40.84 -21.96
C LEU A 3 23.86 -40.28 -22.46
N THR A 4 23.52 -40.53 -23.71
CA THR A 4 22.26 -40.13 -24.35
C THR A 4 21.03 -40.82 -23.74
N THR A 5 21.12 -42.10 -23.35
CA THR A 5 19.99 -42.78 -22.66
C THR A 5 19.79 -42.30 -21.25
N ALA A 6 20.85 -41.94 -20.52
CA ALA A 6 20.76 -41.36 -19.19
C ALA A 6 20.14 -39.96 -19.24
N LEU A 7 20.49 -39.13 -20.22
CA LEU A 7 19.94 -37.79 -20.41
C LEU A 7 18.44 -37.81 -20.79
N ALA A 8 18.03 -38.79 -21.63
CA ALA A 8 16.62 -38.99 -21.99
C ALA A 8 15.78 -39.40 -20.80
N ILE A 9 16.28 -40.27 -19.92
CA ILE A 9 15.57 -40.70 -18.70
C ILE A 9 15.37 -39.49 -17.72
N VAL A 10 16.43 -38.68 -17.55
CA VAL A 10 16.33 -37.48 -16.70
C VAL A 10 15.32 -36.47 -17.27
N ALA A 11 15.30 -36.24 -18.57
CA ALA A 11 14.33 -35.35 -19.22
C ALA A 11 12.88 -35.82 -19.02
N VAL A 12 12.62 -37.12 -19.16
CA VAL A 12 11.27 -37.70 -18.90
C VAL A 12 10.87 -37.57 -17.46
N LEU A 13 11.76 -37.79 -16.50
CA LEU A 13 11.48 -37.63 -15.07
C LEU A 13 11.14 -36.17 -14.69
N VAL A 14 11.84 -35.20 -15.28
CA VAL A 14 11.55 -33.78 -15.08
C VAL A 14 10.17 -33.40 -15.65
N LEU A 15 9.83 -33.91 -16.86
CA LEU A 15 8.51 -33.66 -17.45
C LEU A 15 7.37 -34.27 -16.64
N VAL A 16 7.56 -35.47 -16.11
CA VAL A 16 6.58 -36.14 -15.23
C VAL A 16 6.40 -35.36 -13.91
N ALA A 17 7.49 -34.88 -13.33
CA ALA A 17 7.44 -34.07 -12.10
C ALA A 17 6.71 -32.74 -12.32
N LEU A 18 6.96 -32.06 -13.45
CA LEU A 18 6.26 -30.83 -13.82
C LEU A 18 4.77 -31.06 -14.08
N ALA A 19 4.40 -32.14 -14.76
CA ALA A 19 3.01 -32.49 -14.99
C ALA A 19 2.27 -32.84 -13.69
N ALA A 20 2.90 -33.60 -12.78
CA ALA A 20 2.34 -33.92 -11.47
C ALA A 20 2.19 -32.66 -10.61
N HIS A 21 3.14 -31.73 -10.65
CA HIS A 21 3.05 -30.45 -9.93
C HIS A 21 1.91 -29.57 -10.50
N GLY A 22 1.76 -29.51 -11.83
CA GLY A 22 0.68 -28.80 -12.50
C GLY A 22 -0.70 -29.33 -12.13
N LEU A 23 -0.89 -30.65 -12.10
CA LEU A 23 -2.15 -31.28 -11.70
C LEU A 23 -2.47 -31.07 -10.20
N TRP A 24 -1.46 -31.01 -9.36
CA TRP A 24 -1.64 -30.78 -7.92
C TRP A 24 -1.97 -29.33 -7.59
N SER A 25 -1.47 -28.38 -8.37
CA SER A 25 -1.78 -26.95 -8.20
C SER A 25 -3.19 -26.61 -8.72
N THR A 26 -3.65 -27.23 -9.80
CA THR A 26 -4.99 -26.99 -10.35
C THR A 26 -6.11 -27.60 -9.50
N SER A 27 -5.86 -28.68 -8.77
CA SER A 27 -6.85 -29.27 -7.85
C SER A 27 -7.13 -28.43 -6.60
N ARG A 28 -6.28 -27.44 -6.28
CA ARG A 28 -6.48 -26.47 -5.18
C ARG A 28 -7.18 -25.19 -5.59
N ALA A 29 -7.40 -24.95 -6.87
CA ALA A 29 -7.95 -23.71 -7.42
C ALA A 29 -9.45 -23.74 -7.75
N LEU A 30 -10.17 -24.83 -7.47
CA LEU A 30 -11.60 -24.91 -7.69
C LEU A 30 -12.35 -24.36 -6.46
N PRO A 31 -13.18 -23.29 -6.62
CA PRO A 31 -14.04 -22.83 -5.55
C PRO A 31 -15.10 -23.90 -5.25
N ARG A 32 -15.21 -24.30 -3.98
CA ARG A 32 -16.32 -25.14 -3.51
C ARG A 32 -17.63 -24.41 -3.77
N ARG A 33 -18.45 -24.93 -4.68
CA ARG A 33 -19.84 -24.56 -4.79
C ARG A 33 -20.56 -25.04 -3.53
N ALA A 34 -21.21 -24.10 -2.82
CA ALA A 34 -22.15 -24.44 -1.78
C ALA A 34 -23.35 -25.18 -2.44
N GLU A 35 -23.63 -26.39 -2.02
CA GLU A 35 -24.88 -27.08 -2.30
C GLU A 35 -25.99 -26.30 -1.58
N ALA A 36 -27.04 -25.99 -2.32
CA ALA A 36 -28.25 -25.41 -1.77
C ALA A 36 -29.05 -26.56 -1.09
N ASP A 37 -29.06 -26.56 0.23
CA ASP A 37 -30.00 -27.34 1.00
C ASP A 37 -31.36 -26.62 1.01
N ASP A 38 -32.34 -27.25 0.35
CA ASP A 38 -33.74 -26.96 0.51
C ASP A 38 -34.17 -27.28 1.94
N VAL A 39 -34.46 -26.25 2.74
CA VAL A 39 -35.27 -26.42 3.95
C VAL A 39 -36.42 -25.43 3.95
N ALA A 40 -37.57 -26.05 4.03
CA ALA A 40 -38.91 -25.53 3.97
C ALA A 40 -39.22 -24.29 4.83
N ALA A 41 -40.11 -23.53 4.26
CA ALA A 41 -41.12 -22.62 4.82
C ALA A 41 -41.40 -22.68 6.32
N GLY A 42 -41.41 -21.49 6.93
CA GLY A 42 -42.19 -21.21 8.13
C GLY A 42 -41.54 -20.26 9.09
N ALA A 43 -41.84 -18.99 8.96
CA ALA A 43 -42.25 -18.05 10.01
C ALA A 43 -42.06 -16.59 9.55
N LEU A 44 -43.20 -15.96 9.29
CA LEU A 44 -43.33 -14.53 9.15
C LEU A 44 -42.92 -13.87 10.48
N ALA A 45 -41.75 -13.20 10.52
CA ALA A 45 -41.44 -12.27 11.55
C ALA A 45 -41.63 -10.83 11.00
N GLU A 46 -42.61 -10.19 11.58
CA GLU A 46 -43.10 -8.84 11.34
C GLU A 46 -41.96 -7.81 11.39
N ARG A 47 -41.81 -7.10 10.28
CA ARG A 47 -40.81 -6.01 10.14
C ARG A 47 -41.45 -4.76 10.72
N VAL A 48 -41.04 -4.36 11.92
CA VAL A 48 -41.43 -3.07 12.53
C VAL A 48 -40.59 -1.98 11.90
N GLU A 49 -41.21 -1.10 11.14
CA GLU A 49 -40.63 0.14 10.66
C GLU A 49 -40.64 1.17 11.80
N PRO A 50 -39.55 1.92 12.07
CA PRO A 50 -39.58 3.02 13.03
C PRO A 50 -40.24 4.24 12.39
N THR A 51 -41.42 4.61 12.89
CA THR A 51 -42.11 5.88 12.62
C THR A 51 -41.41 7.04 13.31
N LEU A 52 -41.03 8.04 12.52
CA LEU A 52 -40.62 9.36 13.02
C LEU A 52 -41.85 10.10 13.64
N GLY A 53 -41.83 10.23 14.94
CA GLY A 53 -42.74 11.13 15.65
C GLY A 53 -42.12 12.53 15.74
N ALA A 54 -42.85 13.49 15.26
CA ALA A 54 -42.54 14.92 15.37
C ALA A 54 -42.89 15.49 16.79
N GLU A 55 -42.21 16.60 17.09
CA GLU A 55 -42.48 17.65 18.09
C GLU A 55 -41.59 17.68 19.33
N GLY A 56 -40.84 18.77 19.40
CA GLY A 56 -40.07 19.22 20.55
C GLY A 56 -39.02 20.28 20.21
N ALA A 57 -39.44 21.48 19.85
CA ALA A 57 -38.57 22.63 19.67
C ALA A 57 -37.91 23.04 20.98
N LEU A 58 -36.60 23.17 21.03
CA LEU A 58 -35.88 24.08 21.94
C LEU A 58 -34.66 24.65 21.19
N GLU A 59 -34.72 25.96 21.01
CA GLU A 59 -33.62 26.78 20.50
C GLU A 59 -32.44 26.72 21.45
N ALA A 60 -31.28 26.37 20.93
CA ALA A 60 -29.98 26.68 21.52
C ALA A 60 -29.01 26.96 20.40
N GLY A 61 -28.38 28.13 20.46
CA GLY A 61 -27.54 28.72 19.45
C GLY A 61 -26.45 27.77 18.89
N VAL A 62 -26.43 27.70 17.58
CA VAL A 62 -25.40 26.99 16.85
C VAL A 62 -24.33 28.00 16.48
N ASP A 63 -23.28 28.06 17.30
CA ASP A 63 -21.98 28.48 16.78
C ASP A 63 -21.62 27.50 15.68
N ALA A 64 -21.72 27.98 14.44
CA ALA A 64 -21.19 27.28 13.27
C ALA A 64 -19.66 27.24 13.38
N ALA A 65 -19.16 26.25 14.10
CA ALA A 65 -17.81 25.80 13.94
C ALA A 65 -17.70 25.35 12.50
N GLN A 66 -17.15 26.20 11.66
CA GLN A 66 -16.66 25.86 10.35
C GLN A 66 -15.66 24.70 10.55
N SER A 67 -16.14 23.47 10.39
CA SER A 67 -15.30 22.33 10.14
C SER A 67 -14.57 22.62 8.85
N GLY A 68 -13.36 23.21 8.98
CA GLY A 68 -12.40 23.23 7.93
C GLY A 68 -12.18 21.76 7.54
N ALA A 69 -12.85 21.33 6.48
CA ALA A 69 -12.52 20.09 5.82
C ALA A 69 -11.04 20.24 5.45
N THR A 70 -10.17 19.62 6.25
CA THR A 70 -8.76 19.42 5.90
C THR A 70 -8.82 18.77 4.53
N ARG A 71 -8.50 19.55 3.49
CA ARG A 71 -8.34 19.03 2.13
C ARG A 71 -7.36 17.89 2.24
N ARG A 72 -7.85 16.66 2.20
CA ARG A 72 -7.00 15.52 1.91
C ARG A 72 -6.36 15.84 0.58
N THR A 73 -5.10 16.21 0.61
CA THR A 73 -4.28 16.29 -0.60
C THR A 73 -4.18 14.87 -1.11
N GLY A 74 -5.16 14.47 -1.94
CA GLY A 74 -5.13 13.19 -2.65
C GLY A 74 -3.83 13.11 -3.46
N ALA A 75 -3.42 11.91 -3.82
CA ALA A 75 -2.27 11.71 -4.71
C ALA A 75 -2.49 12.57 -5.97
N ARG A 76 -1.53 13.44 -6.27
CA ARG A 76 -1.54 14.33 -7.44
C ARG A 76 -0.65 13.76 -8.54
N ILE A 77 -1.00 14.07 -9.79
CA ILE A 77 -0.16 13.76 -10.94
C ILE A 77 1.13 14.57 -10.82
N ASP A 78 2.28 13.91 -11.01
CA ASP A 78 3.60 14.52 -10.92
C ASP A 78 4.49 14.04 -12.06
N ALA A 79 5.04 14.99 -12.83
CA ALA A 79 5.86 14.69 -14.00
C ALA A 79 7.16 13.93 -13.66
N LEU A 80 7.61 13.94 -12.40
CA LEU A 80 8.78 13.16 -11.95
C LEU A 80 8.53 11.65 -12.01
N ILE A 81 7.30 11.23 -11.72
CA ILE A 81 6.95 9.82 -11.57
C ILE A 81 5.81 9.35 -12.48
N ASP A 82 5.17 10.25 -13.23
CA ASP A 82 4.05 9.93 -14.10
C ASP A 82 4.36 10.23 -15.57
N ALA A 83 3.83 9.43 -16.50
CA ALA A 83 3.63 9.81 -17.88
C ALA A 83 2.27 10.48 -18.00
N ILE A 84 2.26 11.73 -18.43
CA ILE A 84 1.08 12.59 -18.44
C ILE A 84 0.53 12.67 -19.87
N ALA A 85 -0.76 12.37 -20.02
CA ALA A 85 -1.55 12.62 -21.21
C ALA A 85 -2.51 13.77 -20.93
N SER A 86 -2.58 14.77 -21.83
CA SER A 86 -3.59 15.83 -21.77
C SER A 86 -4.85 15.42 -22.52
N LEU A 87 -6.01 15.92 -22.06
CA LEU A 87 -7.30 15.72 -22.71
C LEU A 87 -8.00 17.06 -22.86
N ALA A 88 -8.00 17.58 -24.07
CA ALA A 88 -8.68 18.83 -24.40
C ALA A 88 -10.20 18.60 -24.46
N LEU A 89 -10.97 19.32 -23.66
CA LEU A 89 -12.42 19.31 -23.70
C LEU A 89 -12.94 20.32 -24.75
N GLU A 90 -13.93 19.93 -25.54
CA GLU A 90 -14.59 20.85 -26.48
C GLU A 90 -15.38 21.96 -25.77
N SER A 91 -15.88 21.67 -24.59
CA SER A 91 -16.57 22.61 -23.70
C SER A 91 -16.40 22.20 -22.23
N PRO A 92 -16.55 23.17 -21.29
CA PRO A 92 -16.42 22.86 -19.87
C PRO A 92 -17.37 21.75 -19.43
N ALA A 93 -16.83 20.71 -18.81
CA ALA A 93 -17.55 19.52 -18.36
C ALA A 93 -17.86 19.58 -16.84
N SER A 94 -19.00 19.03 -16.43
CA SER A 94 -19.32 18.91 -15.00
C SER A 94 -18.62 17.71 -14.36
N GLY A 95 -18.29 17.83 -13.06
CA GLY A 95 -17.68 16.75 -12.29
C GLY A 95 -18.54 15.49 -12.25
N GLU A 96 -19.88 15.63 -12.22
CA GLU A 96 -20.83 14.52 -12.24
C GLU A 96 -20.69 13.69 -13.53
N MET A 97 -20.63 14.38 -14.68
CA MET A 97 -20.48 13.72 -15.98
C MET A 97 -19.14 13.01 -16.06
N LEU A 98 -18.05 13.68 -15.66
CA LEU A 98 -16.71 13.10 -15.67
C LEU A 98 -16.58 11.89 -14.75
N LEU A 99 -17.16 11.95 -13.56
CA LEU A 99 -17.15 10.83 -12.60
C LEU A 99 -17.98 9.65 -13.08
N ALA A 100 -19.13 9.92 -13.72
CA ALA A 100 -20.00 8.86 -14.26
C ALA A 100 -19.32 8.04 -15.37
N HIS A 101 -18.42 8.65 -16.14
CA HIS A 101 -17.69 8.02 -17.26
C HIS A 101 -16.26 7.62 -16.89
N SER A 102 -15.81 7.92 -15.65
CA SER A 102 -14.46 7.55 -15.20
C SER A 102 -14.21 6.05 -15.33
N PRO A 103 -12.99 5.64 -15.72
CA PRO A 103 -12.63 4.23 -15.81
C PRO A 103 -12.92 3.49 -14.50
N ALA A 104 -13.58 2.33 -14.58
CA ALA A 104 -13.95 1.51 -13.42
C ALA A 104 -12.73 1.04 -12.61
N SER A 105 -11.57 0.89 -13.26
CA SER A 105 -10.29 0.60 -12.64
C SER A 105 -9.30 1.71 -12.97
N ARG A 106 -8.70 2.31 -11.94
CA ARG A 106 -7.63 3.31 -12.09
C ARG A 106 -6.25 2.65 -12.04
N ARG A 107 -6.12 1.52 -12.72
CA ARG A 107 -4.86 0.78 -12.88
C ARG A 107 -4.71 0.29 -14.32
N ALA A 108 -3.47 0.28 -14.78
CA ALA A 108 -3.02 -0.36 -16.00
C ALA A 108 -1.98 -1.41 -15.61
N GLY A 109 -2.38 -2.68 -15.62
CA GLY A 109 -1.58 -3.74 -15.03
C GLY A 109 -1.24 -3.48 -13.57
N SER A 110 0.04 -3.43 -13.25
CA SER A 110 0.55 -3.15 -11.90
C SER A 110 0.60 -1.64 -11.57
N LYS A 111 0.44 -0.75 -12.57
CA LYS A 111 0.62 0.69 -12.42
C LYS A 111 -0.70 1.41 -12.14
N PRO A 112 -0.80 2.19 -11.06
CA PRO A 112 -1.92 3.08 -10.85
C PRO A 112 -1.84 4.26 -11.84
N PHE A 113 -3.01 4.80 -12.23
CA PHE A 113 -3.10 6.07 -12.92
C PHE A 113 -4.14 6.97 -12.27
N LEU A 114 -3.96 8.27 -12.42
CA LEU A 114 -4.81 9.32 -11.89
C LEU A 114 -5.41 10.12 -13.04
N VAL A 115 -6.57 10.73 -12.78
CA VAL A 115 -7.20 11.70 -13.68
C VAL A 115 -7.51 12.94 -12.84
N GLU A 116 -7.08 14.10 -13.33
CA GLU A 116 -7.31 15.41 -12.74
C GLU A 116 -7.98 16.35 -13.75
N GLY A 117 -8.68 17.34 -13.24
CA GLY A 117 -9.28 18.38 -14.05
C GLY A 117 -8.78 19.75 -13.65
N LEU A 118 -8.62 20.64 -14.64
CA LEU A 118 -8.37 22.06 -14.41
C LEU A 118 -9.72 22.72 -14.06
N ASN A 119 -9.88 23.09 -12.80
CA ASN A 119 -11.11 23.67 -12.30
C ASN A 119 -11.36 25.04 -12.95
N ALA A 120 -12.57 25.24 -13.49
CA ALA A 120 -12.95 26.44 -14.20
C ALA A 120 -12.97 27.71 -13.31
N ASP A 121 -13.24 27.57 -12.03
CA ASP A 121 -13.39 28.69 -11.09
C ASP A 121 -12.07 29.03 -10.40
N SER A 122 -11.30 28.01 -9.95
CA SER A 122 -10.04 28.23 -9.23
C SER A 122 -8.81 28.33 -10.16
N GLY A 123 -8.88 27.77 -11.37
CA GLY A 123 -7.74 27.65 -12.27
C GLY A 123 -6.66 26.68 -11.77
N GLU A 124 -6.99 25.81 -10.80
CA GLU A 124 -6.06 24.81 -10.24
C GLU A 124 -6.39 23.40 -10.74
N TRP A 125 -5.34 22.58 -10.90
CA TRP A 125 -5.50 21.16 -11.15
C TRP A 125 -5.92 20.44 -9.86
N GLU A 126 -7.00 19.66 -9.93
CA GLU A 126 -7.50 18.91 -8.79
C GLU A 126 -8.13 17.58 -9.21
N ALA A 127 -8.30 16.67 -8.24
CA ALA A 127 -9.09 15.46 -8.46
C ALA A 127 -10.55 15.84 -8.79
N ILE A 128 -11.13 15.17 -9.79
CA ILE A 128 -12.49 15.43 -10.24
C ILE A 128 -13.47 15.25 -9.06
N ALA A 129 -14.28 16.26 -8.78
CA ALA A 129 -15.23 16.32 -7.68
C ALA A 129 -16.63 16.70 -8.14
N LEU A 130 -17.66 16.26 -7.39
CA LEU A 130 -19.05 16.66 -7.63
C LEU A 130 -19.22 18.17 -7.40
N GLY A 131 -20.10 18.79 -8.18
CA GLY A 131 -20.41 20.22 -8.08
C GLY A 131 -19.35 21.15 -8.66
N GLN A 132 -18.28 20.62 -9.24
CA GLN A 132 -17.23 21.40 -9.88
C GLN A 132 -17.36 21.35 -11.43
N ARG A 133 -16.72 22.31 -12.10
CA ARG A 133 -16.62 22.36 -13.56
C ARG A 133 -15.16 22.41 -13.98
N TYR A 134 -14.85 21.71 -15.06
CA TYR A 134 -13.49 21.56 -15.56
C TYR A 134 -13.38 21.99 -17.01
N VAL A 135 -12.32 22.72 -17.34
CA VAL A 135 -12.04 23.24 -18.69
C VAL A 135 -11.05 22.38 -19.45
N GLU A 136 -10.23 21.61 -18.76
CA GLU A 136 -9.23 20.71 -19.32
C GLU A 136 -9.05 19.52 -18.37
N LEU A 137 -8.60 18.37 -18.90
CA LEU A 137 -8.29 17.20 -18.10
C LEU A 137 -6.86 16.75 -18.38
N GLN A 138 -6.25 16.10 -17.41
CA GLN A 138 -5.00 15.37 -17.56
C GLN A 138 -5.09 14.00 -16.88
N ALA A 139 -4.35 13.04 -17.42
CA ALA A 139 -4.22 11.73 -16.81
C ALA A 139 -2.75 11.34 -16.71
N GLY A 140 -2.33 10.85 -15.57
CA GLY A 140 -0.96 10.43 -15.31
C GLY A 140 -0.90 8.97 -14.93
N VAL A 141 -0.17 8.13 -15.69
CA VAL A 141 0.15 6.76 -15.34
C VAL A 141 1.53 6.68 -14.71
N GLN A 142 1.63 6.00 -13.58
CA GLN A 142 2.88 5.89 -12.84
C GLN A 142 3.95 5.13 -13.64
N LEU A 143 5.15 5.73 -13.77
CA LEU A 143 6.27 5.20 -14.54
C LEU A 143 6.93 3.99 -13.87
N ALA A 144 7.04 4.00 -12.53
CA ALA A 144 7.66 2.91 -11.78
C ALA A 144 7.07 2.78 -10.38
N ASN A 145 7.09 1.59 -9.81
CA ASN A 145 6.78 1.30 -8.42
C ASN A 145 7.55 0.03 -7.98
N ARG A 146 7.34 -0.47 -6.77
CA ARG A 146 7.98 -1.71 -6.28
C ARG A 146 7.74 -2.95 -7.16
N SER A 147 6.76 -2.92 -8.05
CA SER A 147 6.54 -4.00 -9.05
C SER A 147 7.38 -3.82 -10.33
N GLY A 148 8.25 -2.82 -10.40
CA GLY A 148 9.14 -2.52 -11.52
C GLY A 148 8.69 -1.35 -12.39
N ALA A 149 9.33 -1.19 -13.56
CA ALA A 149 9.03 -0.16 -14.56
C ALA A 149 7.70 -0.41 -15.28
N LEU A 150 7.04 0.66 -15.73
CA LEU A 150 5.93 0.60 -16.68
C LEU A 150 6.42 0.01 -18.00
N ASN A 151 5.72 -0.98 -18.52
CA ASN A 151 6.04 -1.64 -19.79
C ASN A 151 5.05 -1.26 -20.92
N GLU A 152 5.35 -1.69 -22.14
CA GLU A 152 4.57 -1.38 -23.34
C GLU A 152 3.11 -1.88 -23.25
N ILE A 153 2.87 -3.03 -22.60
CA ILE A 153 1.53 -3.62 -22.44
C ILE A 153 0.71 -2.77 -21.47
N GLU A 154 1.29 -2.45 -20.32
CA GLU A 154 0.65 -1.60 -19.31
C GLU A 154 0.35 -0.19 -19.87
N TYR A 155 1.30 0.39 -20.64
CA TYR A 155 1.06 1.67 -21.29
C TYR A 155 -0.06 1.60 -22.32
N SER A 156 -0.11 0.56 -23.15
CA SER A 156 -1.19 0.33 -24.10
C SER A 156 -2.56 0.18 -23.42
N GLU A 157 -2.61 -0.52 -22.28
CA GLU A 157 -3.83 -0.64 -21.47
C GLU A 157 -4.28 0.73 -20.92
N PHE A 158 -3.34 1.56 -20.46
CA PHE A 158 -3.62 2.93 -20.03
C PHE A 158 -4.22 3.75 -21.18
N VAL A 159 -3.58 3.75 -22.36
CA VAL A 159 -4.06 4.46 -23.54
C VAL A 159 -5.47 4.02 -23.93
N GLN A 160 -5.75 2.71 -23.96
CA GLN A 160 -7.09 2.20 -24.31
C GLN A 160 -8.16 2.65 -23.30
N LYS A 161 -7.88 2.59 -22.02
CA LYS A 161 -8.82 3.02 -20.95
C LYS A 161 -9.09 4.53 -21.04
N LEU A 162 -8.03 5.30 -21.31
CA LEU A 162 -8.14 6.74 -21.37
C LEU A 162 -8.82 7.20 -22.67
N GLN A 163 -8.59 6.51 -23.80
CA GLN A 163 -9.29 6.77 -25.05
C GLN A 163 -10.80 6.55 -24.89
N ALA A 164 -11.21 5.43 -24.28
CA ALA A 164 -12.62 5.15 -24.03
C ALA A 164 -13.27 6.21 -23.10
N PHE A 165 -12.53 6.70 -22.11
CA PHE A 165 -12.97 7.81 -21.27
C PHE A 165 -13.09 9.12 -22.05
N ALA A 166 -12.08 9.47 -22.86
CA ALA A 166 -12.07 10.67 -23.69
C ALA A 166 -13.24 10.69 -24.66
N ASP A 167 -13.51 9.56 -25.36
CA ASP A 167 -14.63 9.43 -26.28
C ASP A 167 -15.98 9.64 -25.55
N ALA A 168 -16.13 9.11 -24.33
CA ALA A 168 -17.36 9.24 -23.55
C ALA A 168 -17.63 10.66 -23.04
N VAL A 169 -16.58 11.50 -22.89
CA VAL A 169 -16.70 12.87 -22.39
C VAL A 169 -16.46 13.94 -23.47
N ASN A 170 -16.35 13.52 -24.74
CA ASN A 170 -16.03 14.37 -25.89
C ASN A 170 -14.73 15.18 -25.68
N ALA A 171 -13.68 14.51 -25.26
CA ALA A 171 -12.34 15.06 -25.12
C ALA A 171 -11.42 14.52 -26.21
N VAL A 172 -10.45 15.33 -26.61
CA VAL A 172 -9.38 14.93 -27.52
C VAL A 172 -8.12 14.64 -26.72
N PRO A 173 -7.69 13.37 -26.60
CA PRO A 173 -6.48 13.02 -25.86
C PRO A 173 -5.22 13.24 -26.70
N ASP A 174 -4.16 13.68 -26.03
CA ASP A 174 -2.80 13.76 -26.56
C ASP A 174 -1.89 12.86 -25.68
N PHE A 175 -1.38 11.79 -26.30
CA PHE A 175 -0.57 10.79 -25.60
C PHE A 175 0.91 10.98 -25.91
N PRO A 176 1.79 10.94 -24.90
CA PRO A 176 3.23 10.91 -25.14
C PRO A 176 3.66 9.61 -25.86
N ASP A 177 4.77 9.69 -26.59
CA ASP A 177 5.31 8.53 -27.32
C ASP A 177 5.60 7.36 -26.37
N MET A 178 5.17 6.17 -26.78
CA MET A 178 5.30 4.95 -25.95
C MET A 178 6.76 4.59 -25.66
N LEU A 179 7.65 4.73 -26.64
CA LEU A 179 9.06 4.35 -26.49
C LEU A 179 9.75 5.29 -25.50
N ASP A 180 9.44 6.59 -25.59
CA ASP A 180 9.98 7.60 -24.66
C ASP A 180 9.46 7.35 -23.22
N VAL A 181 8.16 7.05 -23.07
CA VAL A 181 7.56 6.74 -21.78
C VAL A 181 8.22 5.51 -21.14
N VAL A 182 8.37 4.43 -21.90
CA VAL A 182 8.99 3.19 -21.40
C VAL A 182 10.47 3.38 -21.08
N ALA A 183 11.19 4.18 -21.87
CA ALA A 183 12.58 4.51 -21.58
C ALA A 183 12.72 5.29 -20.28
N ARG A 184 11.89 6.32 -20.05
CA ARG A 184 11.82 7.06 -18.77
C ARG A 184 11.43 6.17 -17.60
N ALA A 185 10.50 5.25 -17.82
CA ALA A 185 10.08 4.30 -16.78
C ALA A 185 11.22 3.39 -16.32
N ARG A 186 12.02 2.87 -17.27
CA ARG A 186 13.22 2.06 -16.98
C ARG A 186 14.31 2.86 -16.26
N GLU A 187 14.51 4.12 -16.64
CA GLU A 187 15.47 5.01 -15.96
C GLU A 187 15.04 5.26 -14.51
N LEU A 188 13.76 5.58 -14.30
CA LEU A 188 13.22 5.81 -12.95
C LEU A 188 13.29 4.56 -12.07
N ASP A 189 12.95 3.40 -12.61
CA ASP A 189 13.05 2.11 -11.91
C ASP A 189 14.50 1.78 -11.55
N GLY A 190 15.43 1.99 -12.48
CA GLY A 190 16.86 1.82 -12.24
C GLY A 190 17.41 2.73 -11.15
N PHE A 191 16.80 3.92 -10.97
CA PHE A 191 17.11 4.79 -9.83
C PHE A 191 16.41 4.31 -8.56
N ALA A 192 15.14 3.95 -8.61
CA ALA A 192 14.34 3.60 -7.44
C ALA A 192 14.87 2.33 -6.74
N ASN A 193 15.18 1.28 -7.48
CA ASN A 193 15.58 -0.01 -6.94
C ASN A 193 16.71 0.05 -5.89
N PRO A 194 17.87 0.71 -6.12
CA PRO A 194 18.92 0.80 -5.12
C PRO A 194 18.61 1.74 -3.94
N HIS A 195 17.52 2.53 -4.04
CA HIS A 195 17.11 3.48 -3.02
C HIS A 195 15.85 3.04 -2.25
N ASP A 196 15.27 1.90 -2.59
CA ASP A 196 14.14 1.30 -1.85
C ASP A 196 14.65 0.52 -0.63
N ALA A 197 14.91 1.27 0.46
CA ALA A 197 15.46 0.69 1.68
C ALA A 197 14.39 0.44 2.73
N THR A 198 14.32 -0.80 3.17
CA THR A 198 13.54 -1.21 4.34
C THR A 198 14.50 -1.78 5.38
N LEU A 199 14.55 -1.17 6.56
CA LEU A 199 15.31 -1.71 7.68
C LEU A 199 14.42 -2.66 8.46
N SER A 200 14.90 -3.88 8.65
CA SER A 200 14.24 -4.91 9.42
C SER A 200 15.17 -5.45 10.50
N VAL A 201 14.64 -5.69 11.70
CA VAL A 201 15.35 -6.34 12.79
C VAL A 201 14.43 -7.35 13.45
N GLN A 202 14.98 -8.50 13.78
CA GLN A 202 14.27 -9.51 14.56
C GLN A 202 14.66 -9.36 16.04
N LEU A 203 13.65 -9.38 16.91
CA LEU A 203 13.80 -9.49 18.36
C LEU A 203 13.50 -10.91 18.77
N ARG A 204 14.49 -11.62 19.29
CA ARG A 204 14.37 -13.02 19.72
C ARG A 204 14.38 -13.12 21.22
N ALA A 205 13.44 -13.89 21.78
CA ALA A 205 13.38 -14.16 23.20
C ALA A 205 14.63 -14.93 23.67
N ASN A 206 15.30 -14.43 24.71
CA ASN A 206 16.48 -15.08 25.28
C ASN A 206 16.09 -16.32 26.13
N SER A 207 15.03 -16.19 26.90
CA SER A 207 14.63 -17.24 27.87
C SER A 207 13.21 -17.74 27.63
N VAL A 208 12.20 -16.95 27.93
CA VAL A 208 10.80 -17.32 27.93
C VAL A 208 10.08 -16.71 26.72
N ALA A 209 9.26 -17.51 26.04
CA ALA A 209 8.40 -17.03 24.98
C ALA A 209 7.30 -16.11 25.53
N TRP A 210 6.84 -15.18 24.71
CA TRP A 210 5.88 -14.15 25.09
C TRP A 210 4.44 -14.52 24.75
N SER A 211 3.50 -14.10 25.56
CA SER A 211 2.09 -14.09 25.19
C SER A 211 1.79 -12.87 24.31
N VAL A 212 0.75 -12.96 23.47
CA VAL A 212 0.31 -11.85 22.62
C VAL A 212 -0.05 -10.60 23.44
N GLY A 213 -0.74 -10.79 24.58
CA GLY A 213 -1.07 -9.68 25.48
C GLY A 213 0.16 -8.97 26.05
N TYR A 214 1.23 -9.73 26.38
CA TYR A 214 2.48 -9.15 26.86
C TYR A 214 3.18 -8.34 25.76
N ILE A 215 3.22 -8.86 24.53
CA ILE A 215 3.77 -8.13 23.36
C ILE A 215 3.03 -6.80 23.17
N GLN A 216 1.69 -6.85 23.16
CA GLN A 216 0.86 -5.65 23.00
C GLN A 216 1.08 -4.64 24.13
N GLN A 217 1.22 -5.09 25.36
CA GLN A 217 1.49 -4.23 26.51
C GLN A 217 2.85 -3.53 26.42
N CYS A 218 3.93 -4.26 26.10
CA CYS A 218 5.26 -3.67 25.91
C CYS A 218 5.29 -2.69 24.74
N ALA A 219 4.70 -3.07 23.61
CA ALA A 219 4.62 -2.20 22.42
C ALA A 219 3.79 -0.93 22.68
N ALA A 220 2.68 -1.02 23.42
CA ALA A 220 1.83 0.14 23.75
C ALA A 220 2.57 1.17 24.62
N ARG A 221 3.49 0.76 25.50
CA ARG A 221 4.31 1.69 26.32
C ARG A 221 5.16 2.64 25.48
N ILE A 222 5.57 2.21 24.30
CA ILE A 222 6.38 3.01 23.36
C ILE A 222 5.56 3.56 22.19
N GLY A 223 4.21 3.52 22.29
CA GLY A 223 3.29 4.20 21.40
C GLY A 223 2.79 3.36 20.22
N PHE A 224 3.07 2.07 20.15
CA PHE A 224 2.49 1.21 19.11
C PHE A 224 1.00 0.99 19.34
N VAL A 225 0.25 0.99 18.24
CA VAL A 225 -1.19 0.71 18.22
C VAL A 225 -1.49 -0.50 17.33
N PRO A 226 -2.48 -1.34 17.69
CA PRO A 226 -2.85 -2.48 16.88
C PRO A 226 -3.48 -2.05 15.55
N ARG A 227 -3.28 -2.88 14.51
CA ARG A 227 -3.91 -2.75 13.19
C ARG A 227 -4.96 -3.85 13.01
N PRO A 228 -5.91 -3.67 12.06
CA PRO A 228 -6.91 -4.71 11.77
C PRO A 228 -6.32 -6.06 11.35
N LEU A 229 -5.10 -6.06 10.80
CA LEU A 229 -4.40 -7.29 10.42
C LEU A 229 -3.78 -7.94 11.67
N ALA A 230 -4.15 -9.20 11.94
CA ALA A 230 -3.67 -9.95 13.10
C ALA A 230 -2.13 -10.03 13.13
N GLY A 231 -1.56 -9.88 14.33
CA GLY A 231 -0.12 -9.92 14.53
C GLY A 231 0.63 -8.68 14.04
N ARG A 232 -0.09 -7.57 13.77
CA ARG A 232 0.52 -6.31 13.34
C ARG A 232 0.17 -5.15 14.26
N LEU A 233 1.21 -4.43 14.66
CA LEU A 233 1.15 -3.18 15.41
C LEU A 233 1.94 -2.12 14.64
N VAL A 234 1.58 -0.84 14.77
CA VAL A 234 2.31 0.25 14.12
C VAL A 234 2.54 1.41 15.06
N LEU A 235 3.66 2.09 14.90
CA LEU A 235 3.90 3.40 15.49
C LEU A 235 3.38 4.45 14.50
N PRO A 236 2.28 5.15 14.79
CA PRO A 236 1.70 6.11 13.87
C PRO A 236 2.64 7.30 13.63
N ALA A 237 2.54 7.90 12.46
CA ALA A 237 3.15 9.18 12.18
C ALA A 237 2.37 10.31 12.87
N ALA A 238 3.03 11.46 13.07
CA ALA A 238 2.38 12.66 13.63
C ALA A 238 1.37 13.28 12.63
N GLU A 239 1.61 13.12 11.33
CA GLU A 239 0.73 13.61 10.27
C GLU A 239 -0.42 12.61 10.04
N GLU A 240 -1.65 13.10 10.10
CA GLU A 240 -2.84 12.27 9.86
C GLU A 240 -2.88 11.77 8.41
N GLY A 241 -3.08 10.46 8.23
CA GLY A 241 -3.09 9.81 6.92
C GLY A 241 -1.73 9.46 6.35
N ALA A 242 -0.62 9.86 7.00
CA ALA A 242 0.71 9.43 6.63
C ALA A 242 0.93 7.92 6.94
N PRO A 243 1.83 7.24 6.21
CA PRO A 243 2.27 5.90 6.57
C PRO A 243 2.84 5.87 7.99
N PRO A 244 2.72 4.75 8.71
CA PRO A 244 3.30 4.62 10.04
C PRO A 244 4.83 4.73 9.98
N VAL A 245 5.43 5.29 11.03
CA VAL A 245 6.90 5.42 11.15
C VAL A 245 7.55 4.05 11.28
N LEU A 246 6.98 3.16 12.11
CA LEU A 246 7.46 1.80 12.33
C LEU A 246 6.32 0.80 12.25
N ALA A 247 6.64 -0.41 11.83
CA ALA A 247 5.74 -1.55 11.90
C ALA A 247 6.36 -2.68 12.74
N LEU A 248 5.59 -3.24 13.66
CA LEU A 248 5.94 -4.42 14.46
C LEU A 248 5.06 -5.57 14.02
N ALA A 249 5.67 -6.70 13.70
CA ALA A 249 4.98 -7.90 13.27
C ALA A 249 5.40 -9.12 14.10
N PHE A 250 4.46 -10.02 14.35
CA PHE A 250 4.69 -11.33 14.96
C PHE A 250 3.71 -12.35 14.37
N ASP A 251 3.82 -13.60 14.75
CA ASP A 251 3.03 -14.70 14.21
C ASP A 251 1.51 -14.38 14.20
N PRO A 252 0.90 -14.24 13.01
CA PRO A 252 -0.53 -13.95 12.88
C PRO A 252 -1.42 -15.09 13.42
N GLN A 253 -0.95 -16.35 13.43
CA GLN A 253 -1.71 -17.47 13.99
C GLN A 253 -1.78 -17.35 15.51
N ALA A 254 -0.70 -16.96 16.18
CA ALA A 254 -0.70 -16.67 17.60
C ALA A 254 -1.66 -15.50 17.94
N ALA A 255 -1.65 -14.46 17.12
CA ALA A 255 -2.55 -13.31 17.29
C ALA A 255 -4.03 -13.70 17.12
N MET A 256 -4.36 -14.53 16.14
CA MET A 256 -5.73 -15.03 15.91
C MET A 256 -6.19 -15.96 17.01
N ALA A 257 -5.33 -16.88 17.47
CA ALA A 257 -5.64 -17.78 18.55
C ALA A 257 -5.87 -17.04 19.89
N ALA A 258 -5.19 -15.93 20.12
CA ALA A 258 -5.38 -15.10 21.31
C ALA A 258 -6.75 -14.39 21.36
N LEU A 259 -7.49 -14.32 20.24
CA LEU A 259 -8.86 -13.78 20.17
C LEU A 259 -9.94 -14.85 20.42
N SER A 260 -9.55 -16.14 20.47
CA SER A 260 -10.46 -17.27 20.69
C SER A 260 -10.46 -17.67 22.16
N GLU A 261 -11.62 -17.75 22.79
CA GLU A 261 -11.75 -18.18 24.19
C GLU A 261 -11.37 -19.66 24.40
N ASP A 262 -11.51 -20.49 23.37
CA ASP A 262 -11.28 -21.95 23.44
C ASP A 262 -9.85 -22.35 23.06
N ALA A 263 -9.03 -21.45 22.50
CA ALA A 263 -7.69 -21.77 22.05
C ALA A 263 -6.63 -21.32 23.05
N THR A 264 -5.68 -22.22 23.35
CA THR A 264 -4.44 -21.79 24.02
C THR A 264 -3.54 -21.14 22.97
N PRO A 265 -3.30 -19.82 23.03
CA PRO A 265 -2.49 -19.16 22.02
C PRO A 265 -1.06 -19.69 22.07
N PRO A 266 -0.45 -19.99 20.91
CA PRO A 266 0.95 -20.38 20.86
C PRO A 266 1.83 -19.26 21.37
N ALA A 267 2.91 -19.63 22.06
CA ALA A 267 3.88 -18.69 22.59
C ALA A 267 4.74 -18.12 21.46
N VAL A 268 4.88 -16.80 21.39
CA VAL A 268 5.69 -16.09 20.40
C VAL A 268 7.12 -15.95 20.89
N ARG A 269 8.10 -16.25 20.03
CA ARG A 269 9.53 -16.13 20.34
C ARG A 269 10.26 -15.10 19.51
N GLU A 270 9.64 -14.63 18.45
CA GLU A 270 10.25 -13.70 17.50
C GLU A 270 9.26 -12.58 17.13
N LEU A 271 9.77 -11.35 17.10
CA LEU A 271 9.09 -10.17 16.60
C LEU A 271 9.95 -9.57 15.49
N THR A 272 9.33 -8.98 14.50
CA THR A 272 10.02 -8.23 13.45
C THR A 272 9.64 -6.75 13.56
N LEU A 273 10.62 -5.88 13.76
CA LEU A 273 10.45 -4.43 13.75
C LEU A 273 11.00 -3.87 12.44
N THR A 274 10.16 -3.17 11.69
CA THR A 274 10.45 -2.68 10.35
C THR A 274 10.31 -1.16 10.27
N LEU A 275 11.25 -0.52 9.58
CA LEU A 275 11.22 0.88 9.15
C LEU A 275 11.28 0.92 7.62
N ASP A 276 10.26 1.47 6.97
CA ASP A 276 10.29 1.80 5.55
C ASP A 276 10.87 3.21 5.38
N VAL A 277 12.12 3.26 4.93
CA VAL A 277 12.92 4.49 4.91
C VAL A 277 12.36 5.50 3.91
N ALA A 278 12.02 5.05 2.71
CA ALA A 278 11.52 5.91 1.64
C ALA A 278 10.12 6.48 1.93
N GLN A 279 9.32 5.78 2.74
CA GLN A 279 7.97 6.20 3.11
C GLN A 279 7.95 7.22 4.26
N THR A 280 9.05 7.36 5.01
CA THR A 280 9.10 8.14 6.25
C THR A 280 10.00 9.37 6.09
N PRO A 281 9.51 10.60 6.37
CA PRO A 281 10.32 11.80 6.22
C PRO A 281 11.49 11.80 7.20
N GLN A 282 12.67 12.23 6.74
CA GLN A 282 13.88 12.32 7.57
C GLN A 282 13.68 13.21 8.81
N ALA A 283 12.86 14.27 8.69
CA ALA A 283 12.54 15.18 9.79
C ALA A 283 11.83 14.51 10.98
N ALA A 284 11.20 13.34 10.77
CA ALA A 284 10.61 12.54 11.85
C ALA A 284 11.64 11.70 12.62
N GLU A 285 12.93 11.85 12.31
CA GLU A 285 14.05 11.09 12.92
C GLU A 285 13.79 9.57 12.99
N PRO A 286 13.34 8.94 11.87
CA PRO A 286 12.84 7.57 11.91
C PRO A 286 13.90 6.56 12.35
N PHE A 287 15.17 6.78 12.03
CA PHE A 287 16.25 5.89 12.48
C PHE A 287 16.48 5.95 13.99
N ALA A 288 16.45 7.15 14.59
CA ALA A 288 16.59 7.31 16.03
C ALA A 288 15.40 6.67 16.77
N THR A 289 14.20 6.85 16.23
CA THR A 289 12.97 6.21 16.72
C THR A 289 13.05 4.69 16.64
N TRP A 290 13.49 4.16 15.49
CA TRP A 290 13.66 2.71 15.27
C TRP A 290 14.69 2.12 16.24
N HIS A 291 15.87 2.75 16.39
CA HIS A 291 16.90 2.29 17.30
C HIS A 291 16.44 2.34 18.78
N THR A 292 15.72 3.39 19.18
CA THR A 292 15.16 3.53 20.52
C THR A 292 14.10 2.45 20.79
N ALA A 293 13.23 2.18 19.83
CA ALA A 293 12.21 1.14 19.94
C ALA A 293 12.82 -0.27 20.06
N ILE A 294 13.88 -0.57 19.29
CA ILE A 294 14.62 -1.84 19.41
C ILE A 294 15.13 -2.02 20.83
N ARG A 295 15.80 -1.01 21.38
CA ARG A 295 16.38 -1.10 22.72
C ARG A 295 15.32 -1.25 23.79
N ALA A 296 14.27 -0.44 23.73
CA ALA A 296 13.19 -0.51 24.72
C ALA A 296 12.49 -1.89 24.71
N LEU A 297 12.18 -2.42 23.53
CA LEU A 297 11.57 -3.75 23.41
C LEU A 297 12.53 -4.87 23.84
N ALA A 298 13.81 -4.77 23.49
CA ALA A 298 14.81 -5.77 23.87
C ALA A 298 14.99 -5.83 25.40
N ASP A 299 15.06 -4.65 26.03
CA ASP A 299 15.22 -4.54 27.50
C ASP A 299 13.93 -5.01 28.23
N ASP A 300 12.74 -4.54 27.80
CA ASP A 300 11.47 -4.87 28.43
C ASP A 300 11.09 -6.35 28.31
N MET A 301 11.47 -6.99 27.19
CA MET A 301 11.02 -8.33 26.83
C MET A 301 12.08 -9.42 26.98
N ASP A 302 13.25 -9.12 27.55
CA ASP A 302 14.41 -10.02 27.58
C ASP A 302 14.69 -10.63 26.21
N ALA A 303 14.95 -9.76 25.23
CA ALA A 303 15.17 -10.13 23.85
C ALA A 303 16.55 -9.69 23.34
N THR A 304 17.05 -10.40 22.35
CA THR A 304 18.24 -10.01 21.59
C THR A 304 17.82 -9.55 20.21
N ALA A 305 18.28 -8.35 19.81
CA ALA A 305 18.12 -7.83 18.46
C ALA A 305 19.11 -8.53 17.53
N VAL A 306 18.60 -9.17 16.46
CA VAL A 306 19.40 -9.90 15.49
C VAL A 306 19.06 -9.48 14.06
N ASP A 307 20.02 -9.68 13.15
CA ASP A 307 19.83 -9.50 11.72
C ASP A 307 19.08 -10.70 11.09
N ASP A 308 18.86 -10.66 9.77
CA ASP A 308 18.18 -11.71 9.01
C ASP A 308 18.92 -13.06 9.04
N GLU A 309 20.24 -13.07 9.35
CA GLU A 309 21.05 -14.26 9.52
C GLU A 309 21.09 -14.75 11.00
N GLY A 310 20.40 -14.04 11.88
CA GLY A 310 20.33 -14.37 13.32
C GLY A 310 21.55 -13.93 14.11
N ARG A 311 22.40 -13.02 13.58
CA ARG A 311 23.57 -12.49 14.29
C ARG A 311 23.16 -11.28 15.14
N PRO A 312 23.63 -11.16 16.38
CA PRO A 312 23.32 -10.02 17.23
C PRO A 312 23.80 -8.69 16.62
N LEU A 313 22.93 -7.69 16.64
CA LEU A 313 23.26 -6.34 16.21
C LEU A 313 24.12 -5.64 17.27
N THR A 314 25.22 -5.04 16.83
CA THR A 314 26.14 -4.30 17.68
C THR A 314 25.99 -2.78 17.49
N PRO A 315 26.42 -1.92 18.42
CA PRO A 315 26.42 -0.46 18.23
C PRO A 315 27.11 -0.01 16.95
N GLN A 316 28.12 -0.75 16.49
CA GLN A 316 28.87 -0.43 15.27
C GLN A 316 28.02 -0.66 14.02
N HIS A 317 27.17 -1.70 14.01
CA HIS A 317 26.21 -1.92 12.91
C HIS A 317 25.24 -0.75 12.79
N PHE A 318 24.68 -0.26 13.88
CA PHE A 318 23.78 0.90 13.87
C PHE A 318 24.48 2.18 13.36
N ALA A 319 25.75 2.41 13.72
CA ALA A 319 26.50 3.55 13.22
C ALA A 319 26.71 3.47 11.70
N THR A 320 27.05 2.29 11.17
CA THR A 320 27.20 2.07 9.73
C THR A 320 25.88 2.29 8.98
N ILE A 321 24.79 1.71 9.47
CA ILE A 321 23.44 1.87 8.88
C ILE A 321 23.07 3.36 8.84
N HIS A 322 23.31 4.11 9.92
CA HIS A 322 23.00 5.53 9.98
C HIS A 322 23.74 6.35 8.90
N GLU A 323 25.02 6.05 8.66
CA GLU A 323 25.78 6.76 7.63
C GLU A 323 25.30 6.40 6.20
N GLU A 324 24.91 5.14 5.95
CA GLU A 324 24.34 4.75 4.65
C GLU A 324 22.96 5.40 4.43
N LEU A 325 22.13 5.50 5.47
CA LEU A 325 20.85 6.21 5.37
C LEU A 325 20.99 7.69 5.03
N LYS A 326 22.01 8.37 5.58
CA LYS A 326 22.30 9.75 5.21
C LYS A 326 22.65 9.92 3.72
N LYS A 327 23.32 8.93 3.14
CA LYS A 327 23.63 8.94 1.70
C LYS A 327 22.36 8.72 0.89
N LEU A 328 21.51 7.78 1.31
CA LEU A 328 20.23 7.49 0.68
C LEU A 328 19.31 8.72 0.69
N TYR A 329 19.12 9.36 1.83
CA TYR A 329 18.28 10.56 1.92
C TYR A 329 18.78 11.67 1.00
N ARG A 330 20.10 11.91 0.95
CA ARG A 330 20.70 12.89 0.02
C ARG A 330 20.47 12.53 -1.45
N ALA A 331 20.53 11.25 -1.81
CA ALA A 331 20.31 10.80 -3.17
C ALA A 331 18.86 10.99 -3.62
N LEU A 332 17.89 10.73 -2.74
CA LEU A 332 16.48 10.97 -2.98
C LEU A 332 16.18 12.47 -3.10
N ASP A 333 16.72 13.27 -2.18
CA ASP A 333 16.53 14.72 -2.14
C ASP A 333 17.11 15.41 -3.39
N ALA A 334 18.26 14.96 -3.87
CA ALA A 334 18.91 15.48 -5.08
C ALA A 334 18.09 15.29 -6.37
N ARG A 335 17.04 14.46 -6.34
CA ARG A 335 16.10 14.24 -7.45
C ARG A 335 14.68 14.73 -7.14
N ASP A 336 14.50 15.58 -6.16
CA ASP A 336 13.19 16.08 -5.70
C ASP A 336 12.22 14.96 -5.27
N MET A 337 12.77 13.81 -4.86
CA MET A 337 12.05 12.64 -4.38
C MET A 337 12.33 12.37 -2.91
N ALA A 338 12.45 13.42 -2.09
CA ALA A 338 12.78 13.30 -0.68
C ALA A 338 11.86 12.31 0.03
N ALA A 339 12.44 11.49 0.90
CA ALA A 339 11.71 10.45 1.64
C ALA A 339 10.51 11.03 2.40
N GLY A 340 9.38 10.31 2.38
CA GLY A 340 8.14 10.72 3.02
C GLY A 340 7.33 11.77 2.25
N THR A 341 7.80 12.28 1.11
CA THR A 341 7.00 13.13 0.21
C THR A 341 5.94 12.31 -0.51
N ALA A 342 4.91 12.96 -1.05
CA ALA A 342 3.87 12.29 -1.83
C ALA A 342 4.46 11.54 -3.05
N VAL A 343 5.50 12.08 -3.67
CA VAL A 343 6.22 11.47 -4.80
C VAL A 343 6.91 10.19 -4.35
N ALA A 344 7.73 10.26 -3.30
CA ALA A 344 8.43 9.09 -2.75
C ALA A 344 7.45 8.02 -2.27
N ARG A 345 6.38 8.41 -1.55
CA ARG A 345 5.35 7.48 -1.09
C ARG A 345 4.65 6.74 -2.23
N ARG A 346 4.48 7.38 -3.40
CA ARG A 346 3.91 6.73 -4.59
C ARG A 346 4.92 5.84 -5.28
N LEU A 347 6.17 6.29 -5.43
CA LEU A 347 7.22 5.53 -6.11
C LEU A 347 7.56 4.22 -5.37
N PHE A 348 7.61 4.26 -4.05
CA PHE A 348 7.98 3.14 -3.18
C PHE A 348 6.77 2.42 -2.55
N GLN A 349 5.66 2.30 -3.32
CA GLN A 349 4.48 1.50 -2.94
C GLN A 349 4.52 0.07 -3.45
#